data_130b229bf0c88193d036932f78f9fe85
#
_entry.id   130b229bf0c88193d036932f78f9fe85
#
_cell.length_a   1.000
_cell.length_b   1.000
_cell.length_c   1.000
_cell.angle_alpha   90.00
_cell.angle_beta   90.00
_cell.angle_gamma   90.00
#
_symmetry.space_group_name_H-M   'P 1'
#
loop_
_entity.id
_entity.type
_entity.pdbx_description
1 polymer ?
#
loop_
_entity_poly.entity_id
_entity_poly.type
_entity_poly.pdbx_seq_one_letter_code
_entity_poly.pdbx_strand_id
1 'polypeptide(L)'
;MTFGSPEGYTFEDVAAFFTNIRRGVRPKDQEIQHLYDNYQLIGGSPLQGITREEVELVGQVLSNEYAVYFANKFSSPFIPDLIRQMELDGIEECICLILEPHYSFYSVMGYEKFIHSEKIRFNIIKDWYRSEDLLNFWVEEIRKIIDKQVKGESFKVIFSAHSVPLLALDFEDPYIDQIVDNAQMIAQRLGLSSFEYTNTWQSESDIGLPWIKPDVLEYLRDQTVHPKHYIFVPISFISEHIEVLFDNDVECQELCQELGVAYHRPPMPNADPRLIAAIVATIRKHEGDEFQYLYPEETTFDELAPSETSSKILKEIDEPQMPEFVKKLIEKKGIENVKMPYFVKKMLEKKGRIKHKK
;
A
#
# COMPACT_ATOMS: atom_id res chain seq x y z
N MET A 1 7.45 7.79 9.44
CA MET A 1 6.00 8.06 9.54
C MET A 1 5.23 6.84 9.07
N THR A 2 4.08 6.54 9.67
CA THR A 2 3.24 5.39 9.34
C THR A 2 1.75 5.76 9.35
N PHE A 3 0.91 4.85 8.87
CA PHE A 3 -0.55 5.04 8.82
C PHE A 3 -1.16 5.17 10.22
N GLY A 4 -0.68 4.36 11.16
CA GLY A 4 -1.19 4.24 12.49
C GLY A 4 -2.17 3.08 12.66
N SER A 5 -2.65 2.89 13.89
CA SER A 5 -3.68 1.92 14.25
C SER A 5 -4.49 2.46 15.43
N PRO A 6 -5.63 1.85 15.80
CA PRO A 6 -6.35 2.24 17.01
C PRO A 6 -5.44 2.23 18.24
N GLU A 7 -5.64 3.15 19.18
CA GLU A 7 -4.86 3.23 20.43
C GLU A 7 -5.20 2.08 21.39
N GLY A 8 -6.43 1.64 21.37
CA GLY A 8 -6.96 0.48 22.07
C GLY A 8 -7.87 -0.34 21.16
N TYR A 9 -8.49 -1.38 21.70
CA TYR A 9 -9.31 -2.30 20.92
C TYR A 9 -10.74 -2.40 21.46
N THR A 10 -11.25 -1.34 22.06
CA THR A 10 -12.68 -1.18 22.30
C THR A 10 -13.37 -0.72 21.00
N PHE A 11 -14.69 -0.90 20.93
CA PHE A 11 -15.46 -0.41 19.79
C PHE A 11 -15.24 1.10 19.54
N GLU A 12 -15.16 1.92 20.61
CA GLU A 12 -14.96 3.36 20.48
C GLU A 12 -13.53 3.74 20.06
N ASP A 13 -12.52 2.98 20.44
CA ASP A 13 -11.13 3.19 19.94
C ASP A 13 -11.07 2.96 18.44
N VAL A 14 -11.68 1.87 17.95
CA VAL A 14 -11.76 1.56 16.52
C VAL A 14 -12.62 2.62 15.79
N ALA A 15 -13.74 3.05 16.39
CA ALA A 15 -14.58 4.11 15.83
C ALA A 15 -13.83 5.44 15.70
N ALA A 16 -13.05 5.82 16.72
CA ALA A 16 -12.24 7.05 16.70
C ALA A 16 -11.17 6.98 15.59
N PHE A 17 -10.44 5.88 15.49
CA PHE A 17 -9.46 5.67 14.44
C PHE A 17 -10.10 5.71 13.04
N PHE A 18 -11.20 5.01 12.83
CA PHE A 18 -11.91 5.00 11.55
C PHE A 18 -12.50 6.38 11.20
N THR A 19 -12.92 7.16 12.22
CA THR A 19 -13.34 8.55 12.04
C THR A 19 -12.20 9.43 11.56
N ASN A 20 -10.97 9.23 12.06
CA ASN A 20 -9.77 9.96 11.59
C ASN A 20 -9.46 9.63 10.12
N ILE A 21 -9.54 8.35 9.74
CA ILE A 21 -9.38 7.91 8.33
C ILE A 21 -10.43 8.59 7.43
N ARG A 22 -11.67 8.71 7.91
CA ARG A 22 -12.80 9.38 7.22
C ARG A 22 -12.81 10.90 7.42
N ARG A 23 -11.65 11.51 7.78
CA ARG A 23 -11.47 12.98 7.93
C ARG A 23 -12.46 13.63 8.89
N GLY A 24 -12.74 12.98 10.02
CA GLY A 24 -13.64 13.46 11.07
C GLY A 24 -15.11 13.08 10.87
N VAL A 25 -15.46 12.39 9.79
CA VAL A 25 -16.82 11.86 9.57
C VAL A 25 -16.91 10.47 10.19
N ARG A 26 -17.72 10.34 11.26
CA ARG A 26 -17.94 9.04 11.91
C ARG A 26 -18.61 8.07 10.92
N PRO A 27 -18.03 6.88 10.68
CA PRO A 27 -18.65 5.83 9.89
C PRO A 27 -19.93 5.31 10.55
N LYS A 28 -20.75 4.56 9.81
CA LYS A 28 -21.91 3.88 10.37
C LYS A 28 -21.47 2.80 11.37
N ASP A 29 -22.25 2.59 12.41
CA ASP A 29 -21.94 1.59 13.45
C ASP A 29 -21.73 0.18 12.87
N GLN A 30 -22.42 -0.17 11.77
CA GLN A 30 -22.22 -1.44 11.09
C GLN A 30 -20.82 -1.56 10.44
N GLU A 31 -20.30 -0.47 9.84
CA GLU A 31 -18.95 -0.44 9.26
C GLU A 31 -17.90 -0.49 10.39
N ILE A 32 -18.15 0.22 11.49
CA ILE A 32 -17.28 0.18 12.68
C ILE A 32 -17.28 -1.22 13.30
N GLN A 33 -18.46 -1.87 13.41
CA GLN A 33 -18.57 -3.22 13.97
C GLN A 33 -17.78 -4.22 13.15
N HIS A 34 -17.88 -4.16 11.83
CA HIS A 34 -17.12 -5.05 10.95
C HIS A 34 -15.60 -4.88 11.16
N LEU A 35 -15.10 -3.66 11.18
CA LEU A 35 -13.69 -3.39 11.44
C LEU A 35 -13.27 -3.81 12.86
N TYR A 36 -14.13 -3.58 13.85
CA TYR A 36 -13.91 -4.00 15.23
C TYR A 36 -13.80 -5.53 15.35
N ASP A 37 -14.70 -6.27 14.71
CA ASP A 37 -14.69 -7.74 14.71
C ASP A 37 -13.39 -8.28 14.09
N ASN A 38 -12.90 -7.67 13.02
CA ASN A 38 -11.62 -8.04 12.41
C ASN A 38 -10.44 -7.79 13.37
N TYR A 39 -10.42 -6.65 14.09
CA TYR A 39 -9.41 -6.41 15.12
C TYR A 39 -9.51 -7.41 16.29
N GLN A 40 -10.71 -7.82 16.69
CA GLN A 40 -10.88 -8.84 17.74
C GLN A 40 -10.35 -10.20 17.27
N LEU A 41 -10.60 -10.61 16.02
CA LEU A 41 -10.12 -11.88 15.47
C LEU A 41 -8.59 -11.99 15.48
N ILE A 42 -7.89 -10.91 15.18
CA ILE A 42 -6.41 -10.91 15.18
C ILE A 42 -5.79 -10.59 16.55
N GLY A 43 -6.61 -10.36 17.58
CA GLY A 43 -6.13 -9.98 18.93
C GLY A 43 -5.56 -8.56 19.04
N GLY A 44 -5.96 -7.65 18.11
CA GLY A 44 -5.47 -6.30 17.99
C GLY A 44 -4.29 -6.16 17.01
N SER A 45 -3.95 -4.92 16.62
CA SER A 45 -2.83 -4.65 15.71
C SER A 45 -1.52 -4.44 16.48
N PRO A 46 -0.45 -5.17 16.15
CA PRO A 46 0.85 -4.94 16.78
C PRO A 46 1.59 -3.72 16.21
N LEU A 47 1.06 -3.06 15.17
CA LEU A 47 1.74 -2.04 14.35
C LEU A 47 2.41 -0.94 15.18
N GLN A 48 1.71 -0.38 16.18
CA GLN A 48 2.28 0.71 16.98
C GLN A 48 3.48 0.27 17.82
N GLY A 49 3.43 -0.95 18.37
CA GLY A 49 4.55 -1.54 19.11
C GLY A 49 5.75 -1.76 18.23
N ILE A 50 5.52 -2.39 17.05
CA ILE A 50 6.55 -2.65 16.03
C ILE A 50 7.19 -1.34 15.58
N THR A 51 6.40 -0.34 15.23
CA THR A 51 6.94 0.94 14.74
C THR A 51 7.77 1.66 15.80
N ARG A 52 7.39 1.60 17.08
CA ARG A 52 8.22 2.17 18.16
C ARG A 52 9.56 1.46 18.28
N GLU A 53 9.59 0.15 18.15
CA GLU A 53 10.82 -0.64 18.13
C GLU A 53 11.69 -0.30 16.90
N GLU A 54 11.11 -0.20 15.72
CA GLU A 54 11.78 0.25 14.49
C GLU A 54 12.44 1.63 14.70
N VAL A 55 11.70 2.59 15.23
CA VAL A 55 12.18 3.96 15.51
C VAL A 55 13.31 3.95 16.54
N GLU A 56 13.19 3.16 17.61
CA GLU A 56 14.23 3.04 18.62
C GLU A 56 15.53 2.48 18.02
N LEU A 57 15.44 1.41 17.24
CA LEU A 57 16.60 0.78 16.59
C LEU A 57 17.25 1.70 15.55
N VAL A 58 16.45 2.40 14.72
CA VAL A 58 16.95 3.42 13.79
C VAL A 58 17.63 4.55 14.57
N GLY A 59 17.00 5.01 15.66
CA GLY A 59 17.54 6.03 16.54
C GLY A 59 18.89 5.65 17.16
N GLN A 60 19.05 4.40 17.59
CA GLN A 60 20.33 3.90 18.10
C GLN A 60 21.45 3.95 17.06
N VAL A 61 21.15 3.63 15.80
CA VAL A 61 22.12 3.66 14.70
C VAL A 61 22.48 5.10 14.30
N LEU A 62 21.51 6.01 14.29
CA LEU A 62 21.65 7.39 13.81
C LEU A 62 21.92 8.41 14.93
N SER A 63 21.99 8.01 16.20
CA SER A 63 21.97 8.86 17.40
C SER A 63 23.01 9.97 17.45
N ASN A 64 24.14 9.82 16.77
CA ASN A 64 25.22 10.82 16.74
C ASN A 64 25.03 11.87 15.63
N GLU A 65 24.12 11.65 14.71
CA GLU A 65 23.96 12.44 13.50
C GLU A 65 22.55 13.03 13.37
N TYR A 66 21.52 12.35 13.92
CA TYR A 66 20.11 12.69 13.75
C TYR A 66 19.33 12.65 15.06
N ALA A 67 18.35 13.55 15.20
CA ALA A 67 17.22 13.40 16.09
C ALA A 67 16.13 12.63 15.34
N VAL A 68 15.76 11.46 15.83
CA VAL A 68 14.75 10.60 15.18
C VAL A 68 13.40 10.80 15.86
N TYR A 69 12.38 11.10 15.06
CA TYR A 69 11.01 11.35 15.49
C TYR A 69 10.05 10.36 14.84
N PHE A 70 8.93 10.14 15.51
CA PHE A 70 7.89 9.21 15.06
C PHE A 70 6.52 9.88 15.04
N ALA A 71 5.77 9.71 13.96
CA ALA A 71 4.39 10.15 13.86
C ALA A 71 3.54 9.23 12.98
N ASN A 72 2.24 9.22 13.28
CA ASN A 72 1.20 8.54 12.52
C ASN A 72 0.32 9.54 11.76
N LYS A 73 -0.25 9.07 10.65
CA LYS A 73 -1.20 9.84 9.85
C LYS A 73 -2.58 9.94 10.53
N PHE A 74 -3.07 8.83 11.12
CA PHE A 74 -4.44 8.72 11.62
C PHE A 74 -4.59 8.34 13.09
N SER A 75 -3.49 8.24 13.84
CA SER A 75 -3.50 8.04 15.29
C SER A 75 -2.38 8.82 15.97
N SER A 76 -2.41 8.93 17.30
CA SER A 76 -1.35 9.61 18.06
C SER A 76 -0.01 8.82 18.01
N PRO A 77 1.14 9.53 17.97
CA PRO A 77 1.32 10.97 17.81
C PRO A 77 1.03 11.41 16.36
N PHE A 78 0.20 12.42 16.17
CA PHE A 78 -0.14 12.93 14.83
C PHE A 78 1.00 13.73 14.22
N ILE A 79 1.12 13.67 12.88
CA ILE A 79 2.17 14.40 12.14
C ILE A 79 2.17 15.90 12.44
N PRO A 80 1.04 16.66 12.44
CA PRO A 80 1.06 18.08 12.73
C PRO A 80 1.50 18.40 14.17
N ASP A 81 1.19 17.53 15.14
CA ASP A 81 1.59 17.71 16.53
C ASP A 81 3.10 17.52 16.67
N LEU A 82 3.64 16.49 15.98
CA LEU A 82 5.06 16.23 15.96
C LEU A 82 5.84 17.38 15.32
N ILE A 83 5.37 17.93 14.21
CA ILE A 83 6.04 19.06 13.54
C ILE A 83 6.12 20.27 14.48
N ARG A 84 5.05 20.58 15.24
CA ARG A 84 5.09 21.62 16.26
C ARG A 84 6.14 21.35 17.35
N GLN A 85 6.28 20.08 17.78
CA GLN A 85 7.31 19.70 18.73
C GLN A 85 8.72 19.90 18.13
N MET A 86 8.94 19.46 16.90
CA MET A 86 10.22 19.63 16.19
C MET A 86 10.59 21.12 16.04
N GLU A 87 9.63 22.00 15.79
CA GLU A 87 9.86 23.46 15.78
C GLU A 87 10.30 24.00 17.15
N LEU A 88 9.74 23.47 18.25
CA LEU A 88 10.13 23.83 19.61
C LEU A 88 11.53 23.29 19.94
N ASP A 89 11.89 22.14 19.42
CA ASP A 89 13.22 21.54 19.57
C ASP A 89 14.28 22.22 18.70
N GLY A 90 13.88 23.19 17.85
CA GLY A 90 14.78 23.97 17.01
C GLY A 90 15.28 23.23 15.78
N ILE A 91 14.51 22.24 15.29
CA ILE A 91 14.82 21.53 14.04
C ILE A 91 14.58 22.46 12.84
N GLU A 92 15.54 22.54 11.94
CA GLU A 92 15.48 23.38 10.72
C GLU A 92 15.33 22.54 9.44
N GLU A 93 15.77 21.27 9.45
CA GLU A 93 15.69 20.35 8.31
C GLU A 93 15.22 18.97 8.78
N CYS A 94 14.36 18.35 7.99
CA CYS A 94 13.83 17.03 8.29
C CYS A 94 13.77 16.13 7.04
N ILE A 95 14.39 14.96 7.11
CA ILE A 95 14.17 13.88 6.15
C ILE A 95 12.95 13.09 6.60
N CYS A 96 11.95 13.03 5.75
CA CYS A 96 10.70 12.34 6.00
C CYS A 96 10.69 10.98 5.29
N LEU A 97 10.78 9.88 6.03
CA LEU A 97 10.58 8.54 5.50
C LEU A 97 9.21 8.02 5.89
N ILE A 98 8.40 7.65 4.90
CA ILE A 98 7.13 6.96 5.10
C ILE A 98 7.41 5.45 5.06
N LEU A 99 6.89 4.72 6.04
CA LEU A 99 7.09 3.27 6.18
C LEU A 99 6.17 2.46 5.25
N GLU A 100 5.98 3.01 4.04
CA GLU A 100 5.33 2.40 2.89
C GLU A 100 6.36 2.46 1.74
N PRO A 101 6.95 1.32 1.32
CA PRO A 101 8.09 1.33 0.40
C PRO A 101 7.77 1.82 -1.01
N HIS A 102 6.50 1.75 -1.43
CA HIS A 102 6.03 2.08 -2.77
C HIS A 102 5.26 3.39 -2.76
N TYR A 103 5.50 4.24 -3.76
CA TYR A 103 4.81 5.51 -3.90
C TYR A 103 3.44 5.35 -4.54
N SER A 104 2.42 5.95 -3.94
CA SER A 104 1.10 6.12 -4.54
C SER A 104 0.52 7.48 -4.20
N PHE A 105 -0.29 8.03 -5.10
CA PHE A 105 -1.13 9.20 -4.83
C PHE A 105 -2.18 8.92 -3.74
N TYR A 106 -2.56 7.66 -3.57
CA TYR A 106 -3.54 7.22 -2.58
C TYR A 106 -2.93 6.93 -1.21
N SER A 107 -1.61 6.74 -1.12
CA SER A 107 -0.92 6.45 0.14
C SER A 107 0.11 7.52 0.50
N VAL A 108 1.33 7.43 -0.05
CA VAL A 108 2.49 8.27 0.32
C VAL A 108 2.21 9.75 0.11
N MET A 109 1.67 10.15 -1.06
CA MET A 109 1.32 11.55 -1.29
C MET A 109 0.29 12.08 -0.28
N GLY A 110 -0.57 11.21 0.26
CA GLY A 110 -1.52 11.59 1.28
C GLY A 110 -0.90 12.02 2.61
N TYR A 111 0.38 11.71 2.87
CA TYR A 111 1.12 12.21 4.03
C TYR A 111 1.59 13.65 3.84
N GLU A 112 1.93 14.05 2.61
CA GLU A 112 2.45 15.38 2.28
C GLU A 112 1.51 16.50 2.75
N LYS A 113 0.19 16.25 2.74
CA LYS A 113 -0.82 17.20 3.23
C LYS A 113 -0.69 17.57 4.69
N PHE A 114 -0.05 16.73 5.50
CA PHE A 114 0.16 16.96 6.92
C PHE A 114 1.55 17.48 7.23
N ILE A 115 2.47 17.48 6.22
CA ILE A 115 3.87 17.87 6.39
C ILE A 115 4.05 19.30 5.88
N HIS A 116 3.92 20.27 6.79
CA HIS A 116 4.14 21.68 6.47
C HIS A 116 4.66 22.44 7.68
N SER A 117 5.57 23.38 7.45
CA SER A 117 6.10 24.32 8.43
C SER A 117 6.72 25.53 7.71
N GLU A 118 6.64 26.69 8.34
CA GLU A 118 7.38 27.88 7.91
C GLU A 118 8.82 27.92 8.44
N LYS A 119 9.18 27.00 9.36
CA LYS A 119 10.49 26.97 10.03
C LYS A 119 11.33 25.77 9.62
N ILE A 120 10.70 24.65 9.24
CA ILE A 120 11.39 23.41 8.91
C ILE A 120 11.32 23.19 7.41
N ARG A 121 12.45 22.90 6.79
CA ARG A 121 12.55 22.43 5.41
C ARG A 121 12.50 20.90 5.40
N PHE A 122 11.76 20.34 4.47
CA PHE A 122 11.54 18.90 4.39
C PHE A 122 12.14 18.30 3.11
N ASN A 123 12.68 17.10 3.24
CA ASN A 123 12.98 16.20 2.15
C ASN A 123 12.11 14.94 2.34
N ILE A 124 11.12 14.71 1.47
CA ILE A 124 10.21 13.57 1.56
C ILE A 124 10.67 12.48 0.60
N ILE A 125 11.08 11.35 1.16
CA ILE A 125 11.44 10.16 0.39
C ILE A 125 10.17 9.53 -0.16
N LYS A 126 10.04 9.52 -1.49
CA LYS A 126 8.84 9.06 -2.19
C LYS A 126 8.70 7.55 -2.21
N ASP A 127 9.78 6.84 -2.52
CA ASP A 127 9.82 5.38 -2.56
C ASP A 127 11.20 4.83 -2.18
N TRP A 128 11.22 3.58 -1.71
CA TRP A 128 12.46 2.89 -1.31
C TRP A 128 12.37 1.36 -1.46
N TYR A 129 11.39 0.85 -2.20
CA TYR A 129 11.16 -0.59 -2.43
C TYR A 129 12.34 -1.32 -3.08
N ARG A 130 13.25 -0.60 -3.75
CA ARG A 130 14.48 -1.13 -4.34
C ARG A 130 15.65 -1.22 -3.37
N SER A 131 15.43 -0.97 -2.08
CA SER A 131 16.47 -1.16 -1.08
C SER A 131 16.99 -2.60 -1.09
N GLU A 132 18.32 -2.75 -1.22
CA GLU A 132 18.95 -4.06 -1.30
C GLU A 132 18.69 -4.93 -0.08
N ASP A 133 18.71 -4.34 1.11
CA ASP A 133 18.49 -5.07 2.36
C ASP A 133 17.03 -5.54 2.48
N LEU A 134 16.05 -4.72 2.04
CA LEU A 134 14.64 -5.11 2.00
C LEU A 134 14.39 -6.24 0.97
N LEU A 135 15.00 -6.14 -0.22
CA LEU A 135 14.91 -7.18 -1.24
C LEU A 135 15.54 -8.50 -0.74
N ASN A 136 16.70 -8.42 -0.09
CA ASN A 136 17.38 -9.59 0.47
C ASN A 136 16.55 -10.23 1.59
N PHE A 137 15.89 -9.42 2.44
CA PHE A 137 14.96 -9.94 3.44
C PHE A 137 13.91 -10.85 2.79
N TRP A 138 13.16 -10.33 1.79
CA TRP A 138 12.11 -11.11 1.14
C TRP A 138 12.65 -12.37 0.45
N VAL A 139 13.77 -12.26 -0.26
CA VAL A 139 14.40 -13.40 -0.94
C VAL A 139 14.78 -14.50 0.04
N GLU A 140 15.40 -14.15 1.16
CA GLU A 140 15.83 -15.12 2.16
C GLU A 140 14.65 -15.79 2.86
N GLU A 141 13.62 -15.01 3.26
CA GLU A 141 12.46 -15.56 3.98
C GLU A 141 11.60 -16.45 3.06
N ILE A 142 11.39 -16.07 1.80
CA ILE A 142 10.68 -16.91 0.83
C ILE A 142 11.47 -18.19 0.55
N ARG A 143 12.79 -18.08 0.38
CA ARG A 143 13.66 -19.25 0.14
C ARG A 143 13.60 -20.24 1.30
N LYS A 144 13.55 -19.78 2.55
CA LYS A 144 13.39 -20.66 3.71
C LYS A 144 12.10 -21.49 3.65
N ILE A 145 11.00 -20.90 3.15
CA ILE A 145 9.72 -21.62 2.97
C ILE A 145 9.87 -22.63 1.83
N ILE A 146 10.40 -22.24 0.69
CA ILE A 146 10.61 -23.13 -0.47
C ILE A 146 11.45 -24.34 -0.06
N ASP A 147 12.58 -24.14 0.60
CA ASP A 147 13.51 -25.19 0.95
C ASP A 147 12.97 -26.11 2.06
N LYS A 148 12.33 -25.56 3.08
CA LYS A 148 11.95 -26.30 4.28
C LYS A 148 10.54 -26.87 4.27
N GLN A 149 9.59 -26.20 3.60
CA GLN A 149 8.18 -26.54 3.65
C GLN A 149 7.66 -27.09 2.31
N VAL A 150 8.02 -26.46 1.19
CA VAL A 150 7.61 -26.91 -0.16
C VAL A 150 8.35 -28.18 -0.59
N LYS A 151 9.64 -28.28 -0.33
CA LYS A 151 10.48 -29.50 -0.53
C LYS A 151 10.36 -30.12 -1.94
N GLY A 152 10.27 -29.28 -2.96
CA GLY A 152 10.20 -29.72 -4.36
C GLY A 152 8.78 -30.08 -4.85
N GLU A 153 7.77 -29.92 -4.05
CA GLU A 153 6.36 -29.99 -4.51
C GLU A 153 5.98 -28.75 -5.33
N SER A 154 4.83 -28.81 -6.00
CA SER A 154 4.34 -27.67 -6.79
C SER A 154 3.93 -26.50 -5.89
N PHE A 155 4.36 -25.31 -6.23
CA PHE A 155 4.04 -24.09 -5.46
C PHE A 155 3.80 -22.88 -6.36
N LYS A 156 3.21 -21.85 -5.79
CA LYS A 156 3.13 -20.52 -6.39
C LYS A 156 3.30 -19.43 -5.33
N VAL A 157 4.15 -18.46 -5.62
CA VAL A 157 4.33 -17.25 -4.83
C VAL A 157 3.28 -16.24 -5.27
N ILE A 158 2.49 -15.73 -4.33
CA ILE A 158 1.49 -14.69 -4.52
C ILE A 158 2.06 -13.40 -3.93
N PHE A 159 2.58 -12.51 -4.79
CA PHE A 159 2.95 -11.17 -4.36
C PHE A 159 1.69 -10.32 -4.31
N SER A 160 1.22 -10.01 -3.10
CA SER A 160 0.04 -9.18 -2.90
C SER A 160 0.40 -7.76 -2.46
N ALA A 161 -0.50 -6.83 -2.74
CA ALA A 161 -0.38 -5.45 -2.35
C ALA A 161 -1.76 -4.86 -2.08
N HIS A 162 -1.83 -3.81 -1.23
CA HIS A 162 -3.09 -3.08 -1.06
C HIS A 162 -3.58 -2.59 -2.42
N SER A 163 -4.83 -2.87 -2.76
CA SER A 163 -5.41 -2.37 -3.99
C SER A 163 -5.57 -0.85 -3.94
N VAL A 164 -5.63 -0.23 -5.09
CA VAL A 164 -5.96 1.19 -5.25
C VAL A 164 -7.12 1.34 -6.23
N PRO A 165 -7.90 2.43 -6.17
CA PRO A 165 -8.93 2.68 -7.16
C PRO A 165 -8.38 2.62 -8.58
N LEU A 166 -9.15 2.04 -9.50
CA LEU A 166 -8.75 1.91 -10.92
C LEU A 166 -8.40 3.26 -11.56
N LEU A 167 -8.92 4.34 -10.98
CA LEU A 167 -8.63 5.72 -11.35
C LEU A 167 -7.13 6.09 -11.20
N ALA A 168 -6.38 5.35 -10.37
CA ALA A 168 -4.92 5.51 -10.25
C ALA A 168 -4.21 5.40 -11.62
N LEU A 169 -4.70 4.55 -12.51
CA LEU A 169 -4.16 4.40 -13.85
C LEU A 169 -4.34 5.64 -14.73
N ASP A 170 -5.40 6.42 -14.50
CA ASP A 170 -5.68 7.62 -15.28
C ASP A 170 -4.75 8.78 -14.88
N PHE A 171 -4.22 8.74 -13.66
CA PHE A 171 -3.28 9.74 -13.12
C PHE A 171 -1.81 9.35 -13.28
N GLU A 172 -1.52 8.25 -13.98
CA GLU A 172 -0.14 7.72 -14.12
C GLU A 172 0.52 7.47 -12.74
N ASP A 173 -0.26 6.98 -11.75
CA ASP A 173 0.25 6.60 -10.44
C ASP A 173 1.29 5.48 -10.61
N PRO A 174 2.54 5.63 -10.17
CA PRO A 174 3.58 4.65 -10.40
C PRO A 174 3.44 3.38 -9.53
N TYR A 175 2.49 3.35 -8.61
CA TYR A 175 2.35 2.28 -7.61
C TYR A 175 2.29 0.88 -8.21
N ILE A 176 1.44 0.69 -9.22
CA ILE A 176 1.25 -0.62 -9.84
C ILE A 176 2.55 -1.09 -10.50
N ASP A 177 3.21 -0.19 -11.23
CA ASP A 177 4.49 -0.51 -11.88
C ASP A 177 5.58 -0.81 -10.85
N GLN A 178 5.62 -0.08 -9.73
CA GLN A 178 6.57 -0.33 -8.64
C GLN A 178 6.32 -1.68 -7.95
N ILE A 179 5.06 -2.07 -7.70
CA ILE A 179 4.70 -3.38 -7.13
C ILE A 179 5.12 -4.51 -8.08
N VAL A 180 4.83 -4.39 -9.37
CA VAL A 180 5.20 -5.39 -10.38
C VAL A 180 6.72 -5.50 -10.52
N ASP A 181 7.44 -4.39 -10.56
CA ASP A 181 8.91 -4.35 -10.60
C ASP A 181 9.52 -5.00 -9.35
N ASN A 182 9.01 -4.67 -8.16
CA ASN A 182 9.47 -5.24 -6.90
C ASN A 182 9.29 -6.77 -6.87
N ALA A 183 8.10 -7.26 -7.21
CA ALA A 183 7.82 -8.69 -7.32
C ALA A 183 8.75 -9.38 -8.32
N GLN A 184 8.99 -8.77 -9.48
CA GLN A 184 9.88 -9.28 -10.51
C GLN A 184 11.34 -9.35 -10.04
N MET A 185 11.83 -8.32 -9.33
CA MET A 185 13.18 -8.32 -8.75
C MET A 185 13.37 -9.46 -7.75
N ILE A 186 12.40 -9.68 -6.86
CA ILE A 186 12.42 -10.77 -5.88
C ILE A 186 12.36 -12.14 -6.60
N ALA A 187 11.45 -12.31 -7.55
CA ALA A 187 11.29 -13.54 -8.32
C ALA A 187 12.56 -13.92 -9.10
N GLN A 188 13.21 -12.95 -9.74
CA GLN A 188 14.50 -13.16 -10.45
C GLN A 188 15.61 -13.62 -9.50
N ARG A 189 15.73 -13.02 -8.32
CA ARG A 189 16.73 -13.43 -7.31
C ARG A 189 16.48 -14.82 -6.74
N LEU A 190 15.21 -15.23 -6.68
CA LEU A 190 14.80 -16.59 -6.29
C LEU A 190 14.99 -17.61 -7.43
N GLY A 191 15.12 -17.16 -8.68
CA GLY A 191 15.16 -18.03 -9.86
C GLY A 191 13.80 -18.58 -10.26
N LEU A 192 12.70 -17.88 -9.89
CA LEU A 192 11.33 -18.32 -10.20
C LEU A 192 11.02 -18.11 -11.69
N SER A 193 10.35 -19.09 -12.28
CA SER A 193 9.74 -18.95 -13.61
C SER A 193 8.47 -18.10 -13.53
N SER A 194 8.01 -17.58 -14.67
CA SER A 194 6.77 -16.80 -14.76
C SER A 194 5.49 -17.57 -14.36
N PHE A 195 5.57 -18.89 -14.26
CA PHE A 195 4.45 -19.74 -13.81
C PHE A 195 4.44 -19.92 -12.29
N GLU A 196 5.56 -19.68 -11.61
CA GLU A 196 5.72 -19.91 -10.18
C GLU A 196 5.40 -18.69 -9.33
N TYR A 197 5.09 -17.53 -9.91
CA TYR A 197 4.62 -16.36 -9.17
C TYR A 197 3.54 -15.58 -9.92
N THR A 198 2.86 -14.71 -9.20
CA THR A 198 1.89 -13.75 -9.75
C THR A 198 1.74 -12.56 -8.82
N ASN A 199 1.20 -11.46 -9.35
CA ASN A 199 0.76 -10.31 -8.56
C ASN A 199 -0.75 -10.35 -8.37
N THR A 200 -1.20 -10.03 -7.16
CA THR A 200 -2.61 -9.88 -6.79
C THR A 200 -2.79 -8.66 -5.90
N TRP A 201 -4.05 -8.30 -5.66
CA TRP A 201 -4.42 -7.13 -4.85
C TRP A 201 -5.31 -7.57 -3.69
N GLN A 202 -5.29 -6.82 -2.59
CA GLN A 202 -6.06 -7.10 -1.38
C GLN A 202 -6.63 -5.82 -0.78
N SER A 203 -7.43 -5.94 0.26
CA SER A 203 -7.88 -4.81 1.11
C SER A 203 -8.70 -3.74 0.36
N GLU A 204 -9.44 -4.11 -0.69
CA GLU A 204 -10.32 -3.15 -1.36
C GLU A 204 -11.43 -2.68 -0.41
N SER A 205 -11.77 -1.39 -0.48
CA SER A 205 -12.81 -0.79 0.35
C SER A 205 -14.06 -0.47 -0.47
N ASP A 206 -15.25 -0.62 0.12
CA ASP A 206 -16.50 -0.23 -0.54
C ASP A 206 -16.68 1.30 -0.48
N ILE A 207 -16.01 2.00 -1.40
CA ILE A 207 -16.15 3.45 -1.61
C ILE A 207 -16.90 3.78 -2.89
N GLY A 208 -17.52 2.78 -3.52
CA GLY A 208 -18.27 2.95 -4.77
C GLY A 208 -17.41 3.19 -6.00
N LEU A 209 -16.11 2.92 -5.94
CA LEU A 209 -15.17 2.98 -7.07
C LEU A 209 -14.69 1.58 -7.45
N PRO A 210 -14.41 1.31 -8.74
CA PRO A 210 -13.74 0.08 -9.14
C PRO A 210 -12.27 0.12 -8.68
N TRP A 211 -11.76 -1.03 -8.26
CA TRP A 211 -10.40 -1.22 -7.76
C TRP A 211 -9.56 -2.03 -8.75
N ILE A 212 -8.23 -1.97 -8.59
CA ILE A 212 -7.29 -2.77 -9.38
C ILE A 212 -7.48 -4.25 -9.04
N LYS A 213 -7.48 -5.09 -10.07
CA LYS A 213 -7.71 -6.53 -10.00
C LYS A 213 -6.52 -7.34 -10.60
N PRO A 214 -6.43 -8.65 -10.35
CA PRO A 214 -7.38 -9.47 -9.59
C PRO A 214 -7.22 -9.31 -8.08
N ASP A 215 -8.32 -9.32 -7.34
CA ASP A 215 -8.31 -9.55 -5.90
C ASP A 215 -7.72 -10.93 -5.58
N VAL A 216 -7.02 -11.06 -4.45
CA VAL A 216 -6.30 -12.29 -4.10
C VAL A 216 -7.24 -13.49 -3.91
N LEU A 217 -8.40 -13.31 -3.28
CA LEU A 217 -9.36 -14.38 -3.07
C LEU A 217 -10.09 -14.74 -4.37
N GLU A 218 -10.44 -13.75 -5.19
CA GLU A 218 -10.98 -13.96 -6.54
C GLU A 218 -9.98 -14.74 -7.39
N TYR A 219 -8.71 -14.31 -7.40
CA TYR A 219 -7.66 -15.01 -8.14
C TYR A 219 -7.57 -16.50 -7.77
N LEU A 220 -7.58 -16.82 -6.47
CA LEU A 220 -7.51 -18.21 -6.02
C LEU A 220 -8.75 -19.02 -6.47
N ARG A 221 -9.96 -18.48 -6.33
CA ARG A 221 -11.21 -19.14 -6.73
C ARG A 221 -11.28 -19.40 -8.22
N ASP A 222 -10.71 -18.53 -9.04
CA ASP A 222 -10.73 -18.63 -10.50
C ASP A 222 -9.74 -19.67 -11.07
N GLN A 223 -8.81 -20.20 -10.25
CA GLN A 223 -7.88 -21.23 -10.71
C GLN A 223 -8.59 -22.56 -10.88
N THR A 224 -8.44 -23.19 -12.05
CA THR A 224 -8.96 -24.55 -12.31
C THR A 224 -8.04 -25.66 -11.78
N VAL A 225 -6.77 -25.33 -11.57
CA VAL A 225 -5.74 -26.24 -11.03
C VAL A 225 -4.91 -25.46 -10.02
N HIS A 226 -4.83 -25.98 -8.81
CA HIS A 226 -4.03 -25.41 -7.75
C HIS A 226 -2.69 -26.12 -7.57
N PRO A 227 -1.60 -25.40 -7.25
CA PRO A 227 -0.40 -26.05 -6.74
C PRO A 227 -0.68 -26.63 -5.34
N LYS A 228 0.25 -27.42 -4.81
CA LYS A 228 0.12 -27.93 -3.43
C LYS A 228 0.35 -26.83 -2.37
N HIS A 229 1.13 -25.82 -2.71
CA HIS A 229 1.52 -24.76 -1.78
C HIS A 229 1.32 -23.38 -2.41
N TYR A 230 0.69 -22.47 -1.68
CA TYR A 230 0.72 -21.04 -1.95
C TYR A 230 1.59 -20.34 -0.91
N ILE A 231 2.43 -19.41 -1.36
CA ILE A 231 3.29 -18.57 -0.51
C ILE A 231 2.85 -17.13 -0.73
N PHE A 232 2.14 -16.55 0.25
CA PHE A 232 1.64 -15.18 0.19
C PHE A 232 2.70 -14.21 0.68
N VAL A 233 2.99 -13.18 -0.10
CA VAL A 233 4.02 -12.18 0.20
C VAL A 233 3.42 -10.80 0.01
N PRO A 234 2.90 -10.17 1.06
CA PRO A 234 2.25 -8.84 0.99
C PRO A 234 3.32 -7.73 0.91
N ILE A 235 3.95 -7.58 -0.27
CA ILE A 235 5.17 -6.77 -0.49
C ILE A 235 4.98 -5.26 -0.36
N SER A 236 3.72 -4.76 -0.38
CA SER A 236 3.47 -3.33 -0.15
C SER A 236 3.64 -2.91 1.31
N PHE A 237 3.72 -3.88 2.22
CA PHE A 237 3.82 -3.66 3.65
C PHE A 237 5.18 -4.12 4.19
N ILE A 238 5.56 -3.58 5.34
CA ILE A 238 6.80 -3.95 6.03
C ILE A 238 6.59 -4.42 7.46
N SER A 239 5.40 -4.24 8.00
CA SER A 239 5.10 -4.58 9.39
C SER A 239 3.76 -5.33 9.52
N GLU A 240 3.65 -6.18 10.53
CA GLU A 240 2.40 -6.84 10.88
C GLU A 240 1.33 -5.82 11.28
N HIS A 241 0.16 -5.90 10.67
CA HIS A 241 -1.01 -5.08 10.96
C HIS A 241 -2.28 -5.77 10.44
N ILE A 242 -3.43 -5.14 10.57
CA ILE A 242 -4.72 -5.76 10.24
C ILE A 242 -4.78 -6.32 8.82
N GLU A 243 -4.31 -5.58 7.81
CA GLU A 243 -4.38 -5.98 6.40
C GLU A 243 -3.41 -7.14 6.04
N VAL A 244 -2.46 -7.46 6.91
CA VAL A 244 -1.63 -8.66 6.81
C VAL A 244 -2.23 -9.80 7.63
N LEU A 245 -2.55 -9.53 8.90
CA LEU A 245 -3.00 -10.57 9.83
C LEU A 245 -4.42 -11.04 9.53
N PHE A 246 -5.31 -10.15 9.08
CA PHE A 246 -6.67 -10.54 8.72
C PHE A 246 -6.76 -11.01 7.27
N ASP A 247 -6.39 -10.18 6.28
CA ASP A 247 -6.60 -10.52 4.87
C ASP A 247 -5.76 -11.74 4.44
N ASN A 248 -4.52 -11.87 4.94
CA ASN A 248 -3.67 -13.02 4.59
C ASN A 248 -3.83 -14.18 5.57
N ASP A 249 -3.61 -13.97 6.90
CA ASP A 249 -3.52 -15.07 7.85
C ASP A 249 -4.90 -15.60 8.28
N VAL A 250 -6.01 -14.87 8.05
CA VAL A 250 -7.37 -15.37 8.22
C VAL A 250 -7.97 -15.72 6.86
N GLU A 251 -8.32 -14.75 6.01
CA GLU A 251 -9.11 -14.99 4.80
C GLU A 251 -8.39 -15.86 3.77
N CYS A 252 -7.14 -15.54 3.41
CA CYS A 252 -6.39 -16.36 2.46
C CYS A 252 -6.09 -17.76 3.01
N GLN A 253 -5.81 -17.88 4.31
CA GLN A 253 -5.55 -19.17 4.94
C GLN A 253 -6.81 -20.03 4.97
N GLU A 254 -7.97 -19.48 5.33
CA GLU A 254 -9.26 -20.20 5.30
C GLU A 254 -9.58 -20.69 3.88
N LEU A 255 -9.43 -19.83 2.87
CA LEU A 255 -9.65 -20.23 1.48
C LEU A 255 -8.67 -21.33 1.04
N CYS A 256 -7.41 -21.28 1.43
CA CYS A 256 -6.47 -22.37 1.15
C CYS A 256 -6.90 -23.70 1.77
N GLN A 257 -7.46 -23.67 3.00
CA GLN A 257 -8.02 -24.85 3.65
C GLN A 257 -9.22 -25.40 2.87
N GLU A 258 -10.13 -24.56 2.43
CA GLU A 258 -11.28 -24.92 1.59
C GLU A 258 -10.84 -25.59 0.27
N LEU A 259 -9.77 -25.06 -0.35
CA LEU A 259 -9.20 -25.56 -1.60
C LEU A 259 -8.31 -26.81 -1.41
N GLY A 260 -8.03 -27.21 -0.18
CA GLY A 260 -7.19 -28.38 0.14
C GLY A 260 -5.71 -28.17 -0.21
N VAL A 261 -5.20 -26.93 -0.16
CA VAL A 261 -3.81 -26.55 -0.43
C VAL A 261 -3.13 -25.97 0.81
N ALA A 262 -1.81 -26.03 0.85
CA ALA A 262 -1.06 -25.48 1.96
C ALA A 262 -0.89 -23.96 1.83
N TYR A 263 -1.18 -23.24 2.91
CA TYR A 263 -0.93 -21.82 3.08
C TYR A 263 0.46 -21.61 3.71
N HIS A 264 1.21 -20.66 3.18
CA HIS A 264 2.47 -20.17 3.77
C HIS A 264 2.56 -18.67 3.61
N ARG A 265 3.14 -18.00 4.59
CA ARG A 265 3.52 -16.60 4.54
C ARG A 265 4.87 -16.41 5.26
N PRO A 266 5.87 -15.74 4.66
CA PRO A 266 7.05 -15.33 5.40
C PRO A 266 6.66 -14.33 6.50
N PRO A 267 7.45 -14.21 7.58
CA PRO A 267 7.25 -13.13 8.54
C PRO A 267 7.34 -11.78 7.82
N MET A 268 6.66 -10.77 8.35
CA MET A 268 6.90 -9.40 7.89
C MET A 268 8.27 -8.92 8.37
N PRO A 269 8.87 -7.93 7.69
CA PRO A 269 10.14 -7.36 8.13
C PRO A 269 10.11 -6.87 9.58
N ASN A 270 9.08 -6.14 10.00
CA ASN A 270 8.98 -5.61 11.36
C ASN A 270 10.29 -4.90 11.80
N ALA A 271 10.76 -5.15 13.01
CA ALA A 271 12.03 -4.63 13.51
C ALA A 271 13.27 -5.50 13.16
N ASP A 272 13.20 -6.29 12.07
CA ASP A 272 14.34 -7.10 11.61
C ASP A 272 15.56 -6.20 11.29
N PRO A 273 16.78 -6.58 11.69
CA PRO A 273 17.98 -5.78 11.41
C PRO A 273 18.18 -5.41 9.93
N ARG A 274 17.71 -6.25 9.00
CA ARG A 274 17.78 -5.95 7.55
C ARG A 274 16.83 -4.81 7.17
N LEU A 275 15.63 -4.71 7.79
CA LEU A 275 14.76 -3.56 7.59
C LEU A 275 15.39 -2.29 8.18
N ILE A 276 15.95 -2.36 9.37
CA ILE A 276 16.63 -1.21 9.99
C ILE A 276 17.79 -0.74 9.10
N ALA A 277 18.59 -1.67 8.56
CA ALA A 277 19.64 -1.35 7.59
C ALA A 277 19.08 -0.69 6.32
N ALA A 278 17.97 -1.21 5.77
CA ALA A 278 17.29 -0.63 4.61
C ALA A 278 16.83 0.83 4.87
N ILE A 279 16.22 1.08 6.03
CA ILE A 279 15.78 2.42 6.43
C ILE A 279 16.98 3.37 6.56
N VAL A 280 18.02 2.96 7.28
CA VAL A 280 19.22 3.79 7.49
C VAL A 280 19.94 4.08 6.17
N ALA A 281 20.14 3.06 5.32
CA ALA A 281 20.74 3.24 4.01
C ALA A 281 19.92 4.18 3.11
N THR A 282 18.60 4.09 3.17
CA THR A 282 17.69 4.97 2.44
C THR A 282 17.82 6.41 2.92
N ILE A 283 17.82 6.66 4.23
CA ILE A 283 18.01 8.01 4.79
C ILE A 283 19.35 8.60 4.33
N ARG A 284 20.44 7.85 4.47
CA ARG A 284 21.79 8.29 4.08
C ARG A 284 21.92 8.59 2.58
N LYS A 285 21.25 7.83 1.74
CA LYS A 285 21.21 8.08 0.30
C LYS A 285 20.60 9.44 -0.04
N HIS A 286 19.66 9.91 0.75
CA HIS A 286 18.91 11.15 0.53
C HIS A 286 19.42 12.36 1.35
N GLU A 287 20.54 12.23 2.05
CA GLU A 287 21.15 13.34 2.81
C GLU A 287 21.56 14.54 1.94
N GLY A 288 21.94 14.27 0.69
CA GLY A 288 22.37 15.29 -0.26
C GLY A 288 21.25 15.88 -1.13
N ASP A 289 20.03 15.45 -0.94
CA ASP A 289 18.89 15.92 -1.73
C ASP A 289 18.45 17.31 -1.27
N GLU A 290 17.67 17.99 -2.11
CA GLU A 290 17.17 19.33 -1.82
C GLU A 290 16.09 19.30 -0.73
N PHE A 291 16.24 20.20 0.25
CA PHE A 291 15.22 20.46 1.27
C PHE A 291 14.39 21.67 0.90
N GLN A 292 13.08 21.58 1.02
CA GLN A 292 12.16 22.64 0.67
C GLN A 292 11.13 22.91 1.77
N TYR A 293 10.68 24.18 1.85
CA TYR A 293 9.51 24.51 2.66
C TYR A 293 8.27 23.96 1.99
N LEU A 294 7.46 23.25 2.75
CA LEU A 294 6.16 22.77 2.32
C LEU A 294 5.09 23.63 2.97
N TYR A 295 4.27 24.24 2.17
CA TYR A 295 3.14 25.05 2.61
C TYR A 295 1.85 24.26 2.41
N PRO A 296 0.81 24.50 3.25
CA PRO A 296 -0.50 23.92 2.99
C PRO A 296 -0.92 24.37 1.57
N GLU A 297 -0.91 23.46 0.64
CA GLU A 297 -1.54 23.76 -0.66
C GLU A 297 -3.03 23.94 -0.44
N GLU A 298 -3.60 25.01 -1.00
CA GLU A 298 -5.07 25.16 -1.18
C GLU A 298 -5.63 24.10 -2.15
N THR A 299 -4.82 23.13 -2.54
CA THR A 299 -5.21 22.06 -3.46
C THR A 299 -6.21 21.14 -2.80
N THR A 300 -7.41 21.35 -3.18
CA THR A 300 -8.58 20.54 -2.95
C THR A 300 -8.42 19.18 -3.62
N PHE A 301 -7.83 18.22 -2.88
CA PHE A 301 -7.93 16.80 -3.21
C PHE A 301 -9.39 16.29 -3.09
N ASP A 302 -10.34 17.17 -2.79
CA ASP A 302 -11.76 16.94 -2.99
C ASP A 302 -12.11 16.64 -4.46
N GLU A 303 -11.18 16.96 -5.40
CA GLU A 303 -11.30 16.55 -6.80
C GLU A 303 -11.02 15.06 -7.03
N LEU A 304 -10.38 14.35 -6.11
CA LEU A 304 -10.15 12.89 -6.19
C LEU A 304 -11.16 12.09 -5.36
N ALA A 305 -11.92 12.71 -4.48
CA ALA A 305 -13.10 12.10 -3.90
C ALA A 305 -14.22 12.10 -4.96
N PRO A 306 -14.95 10.97 -5.14
CA PRO A 306 -16.08 10.97 -6.06
C PRO A 306 -17.05 12.06 -5.65
N SER A 307 -17.28 13.03 -6.53
CA SER A 307 -18.35 14.00 -6.34
C SER A 307 -19.68 13.26 -6.19
N GLU A 308 -20.69 13.87 -5.56
CA GLU A 308 -22.06 13.29 -5.52
C GLU A 308 -22.57 12.92 -6.93
N THR A 309 -22.09 13.64 -7.96
CA THR A 309 -22.34 13.38 -9.38
C THR A 309 -21.63 12.09 -9.84
N SER A 310 -20.39 11.84 -9.43
CA SER A 310 -19.66 10.60 -9.75
C SER A 310 -20.29 9.39 -9.07
N SER A 311 -20.75 9.52 -7.83
CA SER A 311 -21.46 8.47 -7.10
C SER A 311 -22.84 8.14 -7.71
N LYS A 312 -23.50 9.11 -8.37
CA LYS A 312 -24.73 8.86 -9.13
C LYS A 312 -24.47 8.18 -10.47
N ILE A 313 -23.40 8.59 -11.18
CA ILE A 313 -23.01 8.02 -12.47
C ILE A 313 -22.60 6.55 -12.29
N LEU A 314 -21.91 6.19 -11.21
CA LEU A 314 -21.49 4.82 -10.94
C LEU A 314 -22.64 3.87 -10.57
N LYS A 315 -23.77 4.40 -10.08
CA LYS A 315 -24.98 3.59 -9.80
C LYS A 315 -25.82 3.25 -11.04
N GLU A 316 -25.54 3.87 -12.18
CA GLU A 316 -26.27 3.66 -13.43
C GLU A 316 -25.52 2.77 -14.43
N ILE A 317 -24.37 2.18 -14.03
CA ILE A 317 -23.58 1.31 -14.91
C ILE A 317 -24.06 -0.14 -14.77
N ASP A 318 -25.14 -0.47 -15.47
CA ASP A 318 -25.44 -1.82 -15.94
C ASP A 318 -24.70 -2.02 -17.27
N GLU A 319 -23.69 -2.93 -17.30
CA GLU A 319 -22.76 -3.26 -18.38
C GLU A 319 -21.59 -2.30 -18.66
N PRO A 320 -20.42 -2.81 -19.14
CA PRO A 320 -19.18 -2.04 -19.26
C PRO A 320 -19.26 -0.98 -20.37
N GLN A 321 -19.94 0.10 -20.10
CA GLN A 321 -19.89 1.31 -20.93
C GLN A 321 -18.68 2.14 -20.52
N MET A 322 -18.03 2.71 -21.52
CA MET A 322 -16.92 3.65 -21.31
C MET A 322 -17.40 4.80 -20.41
N PRO A 323 -16.72 5.09 -19.28
CA PRO A 323 -17.08 6.19 -18.42
C PRO A 323 -17.25 7.50 -19.18
N GLU A 324 -18.24 8.30 -18.80
CA GLU A 324 -18.60 9.52 -19.53
C GLU A 324 -17.45 10.55 -19.59
N PHE A 325 -16.59 10.59 -18.56
CA PHE A 325 -15.42 11.46 -18.53
C PHE A 325 -14.36 11.02 -19.58
N VAL A 326 -14.21 9.69 -19.80
CA VAL A 326 -13.32 9.15 -20.86
C VAL A 326 -13.85 9.52 -22.21
N LYS A 327 -15.19 9.47 -22.42
CA LYS A 327 -15.82 9.94 -23.65
C LYS A 327 -15.54 11.43 -23.88
N LYS A 328 -15.74 12.28 -22.86
CA LYS A 328 -15.46 13.72 -22.93
C LYS A 328 -13.98 14.02 -23.17
N LEU A 329 -13.08 13.23 -22.59
CA LEU A 329 -11.63 13.38 -22.79
C LEU A 329 -11.22 13.03 -24.24
N ILE A 330 -11.82 11.96 -24.79
CA ILE A 330 -11.63 11.54 -26.19
C ILE A 330 -12.20 12.59 -27.15
N GLU A 331 -13.37 13.13 -26.86
CA GLU A 331 -13.99 14.21 -27.64
C GLU A 331 -13.14 15.48 -27.64
N LYS A 332 -12.55 15.83 -26.48
CA LYS A 332 -11.75 17.05 -26.31
C LYS A 332 -10.35 16.97 -26.89
N LYS A 333 -9.70 15.81 -26.82
CA LYS A 333 -8.28 15.62 -27.20
C LYS A 333 -8.06 14.77 -28.45
N GLY A 334 -9.09 14.08 -28.94
CA GLY A 334 -8.97 13.05 -29.98
C GLY A 334 -8.43 11.73 -29.40
N ILE A 335 -8.97 10.61 -29.86
CA ILE A 335 -8.68 9.27 -29.34
C ILE A 335 -7.18 8.90 -29.39
N GLU A 336 -6.46 9.46 -30.36
CA GLU A 336 -5.03 9.22 -30.62
C GLU A 336 -4.10 9.96 -29.62
N ASN A 337 -4.62 11.03 -28.99
CA ASN A 337 -3.88 11.91 -28.11
C ASN A 337 -4.20 11.69 -26.62
N VAL A 338 -5.06 10.71 -26.33
CA VAL A 338 -5.35 10.32 -24.96
C VAL A 338 -4.46 9.13 -24.60
N LYS A 339 -3.56 9.29 -23.63
CA LYS A 339 -2.87 8.18 -23.01
C LYS A 339 -3.92 7.34 -22.27
N MET A 340 -4.34 6.25 -22.89
CA MET A 340 -5.36 5.36 -22.33
C MET A 340 -4.72 4.21 -21.57
N PRO A 341 -5.31 3.82 -20.42
CA PRO A 341 -4.94 2.59 -19.74
C PRO A 341 -5.02 1.39 -20.70
N TYR A 342 -4.12 0.44 -20.55
CA TYR A 342 -3.99 -0.72 -21.45
C TYR A 342 -5.33 -1.48 -21.62
N PHE A 343 -6.10 -1.65 -20.55
CA PHE A 343 -7.39 -2.36 -20.62
C PHE A 343 -8.46 -1.56 -21.39
N VAL A 344 -8.51 -0.22 -21.22
CA VAL A 344 -9.42 0.65 -22.01
C VAL A 344 -9.06 0.60 -23.48
N LYS A 345 -7.76 0.65 -23.80
CA LYS A 345 -7.24 0.49 -25.15
C LYS A 345 -7.64 -0.86 -25.72
N LYS A 346 -7.45 -1.95 -24.99
CA LYS A 346 -7.84 -3.32 -25.39
C LYS A 346 -9.34 -3.48 -25.56
N MET A 347 -10.14 -2.85 -24.69
CA MET A 347 -11.60 -2.85 -24.81
C MET A 347 -12.07 -2.08 -26.06
N LEU A 348 -11.45 -0.95 -26.39
CA LEU A 348 -11.75 -0.18 -27.59
C LEU A 348 -11.29 -0.88 -28.87
N GLU A 349 -10.16 -1.57 -28.83
CA GLU A 349 -9.69 -2.45 -29.91
C GLU A 349 -10.67 -3.59 -30.15
N LYS A 350 -11.12 -4.27 -29.09
CA LYS A 350 -12.10 -5.37 -29.15
C LYS A 350 -13.46 -4.92 -29.69
N LYS A 351 -13.83 -3.66 -29.47
CA LYS A 351 -15.06 -3.04 -30.01
C LYS A 351 -14.86 -2.37 -31.40
N GLY A 352 -13.68 -2.54 -32.02
CA GLY A 352 -13.37 -2.00 -33.35
C GLY A 352 -13.32 -0.46 -33.43
N ARG A 353 -13.22 0.21 -32.28
CA ARG A 353 -13.18 1.68 -32.20
C ARG A 353 -11.77 2.27 -32.33
N ILE A 354 -10.73 1.44 -32.19
CA ILE A 354 -9.33 1.76 -32.45
C ILE A 354 -8.73 0.65 -33.28
N LYS A 355 -7.96 0.98 -34.33
CA LYS A 355 -7.22 0.01 -35.14
C LYS A 355 -5.84 -0.20 -34.53
N HIS A 356 -5.38 -1.44 -34.45
CA HIS A 356 -3.98 -1.74 -34.20
C HIS A 356 -3.10 -1.01 -35.21
N LYS A 357 -2.26 -0.08 -34.77
CA LYS A 357 -1.08 0.30 -35.58
C LYS A 357 -0.13 -0.91 -35.52
N LYS A 358 0.10 -1.51 -36.71
CA LYS A 358 1.14 -2.52 -36.91
C LYS A 358 2.52 -1.94 -36.66
#